data_ae990c57e5c2492c12409045d1ffe288
#
_entry.id   ae990c57e5c2492c12409045d1ffe288
#
_cell.length_a   1.000
_cell.length_b   1.000
_cell.length_c   1.000
_cell.angle_alpha   90.00
_cell.angle_beta   90.00
_cell.angle_gamma   90.00
#
_symmetry.space_group_name_H-M   'P 1'
#
loop_
_entity.id
_entity.type
_entity.pdbx_description
1 polymer ?
#
loop_
_entity_poly.entity_id
_entity_poly.type
_entity_poly.pdbx_seq_one_letter_code
_entity_poly.pdbx_strand_id
1 'polypeptide(L)'
;MKHTVTEVRLDNGSRGLLIDVPGATVMSFQFQFRAGNRYVGRKNIYETAHVMEHMSFGANAKFSSEHAYEAEFTKNGAYHNAWTSDLSMVYVADCADFEWDRILELQQVAICQPRFQQESLEAEKGNVRSELTGYLNNHGRVLWPKVQQLLGEDVYTFWQRLRTIDNIKLEDIQRHHRKTHTSDNMRFVIAGKLDGRREQIKSMLESWELPRGERFVVPRDVLKKAAPTLIKRKEATNLTFGWSMSLPREINDAELEAMSCLNHILTGTMHSRIFGAARKKGLAYGMFSEASAGFYDSSWDFGGQVNVETADRLFDIIAREVRAVLDGQISEKELAAAQSYALGRHQMGAQTVAQISNFYSGRYFGDGFVKDYERVPEAIRNITRERMIATAREFIGADTWVLAGVSASDQKSLTRLNDKLEKLF
;
A
#
# COMPACT_ATOMS: atom_id res chain seq x y z
N MET A 1 20.09 9.45 6.05
CA MET A 1 20.91 10.36 5.20
C MET A 1 20.36 11.78 5.40
N LYS A 2 21.25 12.78 5.48
CA LYS A 2 20.80 14.20 5.51
C LYS A 2 20.14 14.56 4.19
N HIS A 3 19.04 15.27 4.23
CA HIS A 3 18.30 15.69 3.03
C HIS A 3 17.47 16.94 3.35
N THR A 4 17.06 17.63 2.30
CA THR A 4 16.12 18.74 2.38
C THR A 4 14.98 18.54 1.42
N VAL A 5 13.76 18.89 1.84
CA VAL A 5 12.55 18.71 1.05
C VAL A 5 12.01 20.06 0.63
N THR A 6 11.67 20.20 -0.63
CA THR A 6 11.02 21.37 -1.20
C THR A 6 9.77 20.95 -1.93
N GLU A 7 8.61 21.43 -1.50
CA GLU A 7 7.39 21.27 -2.27
C GLU A 7 7.39 22.24 -3.46
N VAL A 8 7.02 21.75 -4.63
CA VAL A 8 6.94 22.55 -5.85
C VAL A 8 5.59 22.39 -6.54
N ARG A 9 5.12 23.48 -7.11
CA ARG A 9 3.98 23.49 -8.02
C ARG A 9 4.47 24.01 -9.37
N LEU A 10 4.24 23.23 -10.41
CA LEU A 10 4.64 23.54 -11.77
C LEU A 10 3.56 24.35 -12.48
N ASP A 11 3.94 25.08 -13.52
CA ASP A 11 3.03 25.90 -14.32
C ASP A 11 1.97 25.06 -15.07
N ASN A 12 2.30 23.81 -15.38
CA ASN A 12 1.35 22.85 -15.92
C ASN A 12 0.33 22.30 -14.90
N GLY A 13 0.39 22.72 -13.60
CA GLY A 13 -0.52 22.32 -12.51
C GLY A 13 -0.07 21.11 -11.69
N SER A 14 0.93 20.37 -12.15
CA SER A 14 1.48 19.25 -11.39
C SER A 14 2.12 19.74 -10.08
N ARG A 15 2.10 18.89 -9.07
CA ARG A 15 2.71 19.19 -7.76
C ARG A 15 3.61 18.04 -7.34
N GLY A 16 4.68 18.36 -6.64
CA GLY A 16 5.58 17.33 -6.17
C GLY A 16 6.58 17.79 -5.13
N LEU A 17 7.40 16.85 -4.72
CA LEU A 17 8.52 17.06 -3.80
C LEU A 17 9.83 16.89 -4.54
N LEU A 18 10.73 17.83 -4.33
CA LEU A 18 12.12 17.73 -4.70
C LEU A 18 12.94 17.52 -3.41
N ILE A 19 13.57 16.36 -3.30
CA ILE A 19 14.32 15.94 -2.11
C ILE A 19 15.80 15.93 -2.44
N ASP A 20 16.51 16.95 -1.99
CA ASP A 20 17.96 17.01 -2.18
C ASP A 20 18.68 16.18 -1.12
N VAL A 21 19.45 15.22 -1.58
CA VAL A 21 20.28 14.33 -0.76
C VAL A 21 21.75 14.57 -1.14
N PRO A 22 22.45 15.46 -0.43
CA PRO A 22 23.82 15.81 -0.77
C PRO A 22 24.75 14.58 -0.82
N GLY A 23 25.52 14.48 -1.90
CA GLY A 23 26.46 13.36 -2.11
C GLY A 23 25.81 12.04 -2.57
N ALA A 24 24.52 12.03 -2.87
CA ALA A 24 23.90 10.86 -3.48
C ALA A 24 24.52 10.56 -4.87
N THR A 25 24.73 9.29 -5.16
CA THR A 25 25.23 8.78 -6.45
C THR A 25 24.12 8.12 -7.26
N VAL A 26 22.89 8.19 -6.77
CA VAL A 26 21.68 7.66 -7.39
C VAL A 26 20.55 8.67 -7.31
N MET A 27 19.60 8.55 -8.25
CA MET A 27 18.37 9.33 -8.28
C MET A 27 17.20 8.36 -8.20
N SER A 28 16.12 8.79 -7.53
CA SER A 28 14.85 8.08 -7.42
C SER A 28 13.71 8.97 -7.89
N PHE A 29 12.87 8.44 -8.76
CA PHE A 29 11.72 9.11 -9.37
C PHE A 29 10.45 8.36 -9.05
N GLN A 30 9.41 9.07 -8.63
CA GLN A 30 8.07 8.50 -8.43
C GLN A 30 7.04 9.45 -9.01
N PHE A 31 6.13 8.93 -9.85
CA PHE A 31 5.02 9.67 -10.44
C PHE A 31 3.72 8.94 -10.14
N GLN A 32 2.79 9.60 -9.48
CA GLN A 32 1.50 9.03 -9.09
C GLN A 32 0.34 9.76 -9.73
N PHE A 33 -0.59 8.98 -10.25
CA PHE A 33 -1.90 9.43 -10.70
C PHE A 33 -3.01 8.73 -9.90
N ARG A 34 -4.11 9.43 -9.60
CA ARG A 34 -5.34 8.77 -9.18
C ARG A 34 -5.97 8.13 -10.42
N ALA A 35 -5.47 6.94 -10.76
CA ALA A 35 -5.74 6.21 -11.99
C ALA A 35 -6.01 4.73 -11.74
N GLY A 36 -6.24 4.33 -10.50
CA GLY A 36 -6.51 2.94 -10.13
C GLY A 36 -7.85 2.42 -10.63
N ASN A 37 -8.14 1.17 -10.28
CA ASN A 37 -9.30 0.44 -10.80
C ASN A 37 -10.64 1.10 -10.47
N ARG A 38 -10.76 1.81 -9.35
CA ARG A 38 -11.99 2.52 -8.93
C ARG A 38 -12.34 3.70 -9.85
N TYR A 39 -11.39 4.22 -10.64
CA TYR A 39 -11.63 5.32 -11.59
C TYR A 39 -11.97 4.86 -13.01
N VAL A 40 -12.00 3.54 -13.27
CA VAL A 40 -12.38 2.96 -14.57
C VAL A 40 -13.83 3.26 -14.91
N GLY A 41 -14.71 3.35 -13.90
CA GLY A 41 -16.11 3.78 -14.07
C GLY A 41 -17.08 2.68 -14.49
N ARG A 42 -16.60 1.51 -14.96
CA ARG A 42 -17.42 0.35 -15.33
C ARG A 42 -16.86 -0.92 -14.69
N LYS A 43 -17.70 -1.58 -13.90
CA LYS A 43 -17.27 -2.77 -13.12
C LYS A 43 -16.93 -3.99 -13.97
N ASN A 44 -17.52 -4.13 -15.15
CA ASN A 44 -17.27 -5.25 -16.06
C ASN A 44 -15.91 -5.22 -16.77
N ILE A 45 -15.18 -4.11 -16.67
CA ILE A 45 -13.83 -3.91 -17.19
C ILE A 45 -12.88 -3.41 -16.08
N TYR A 46 -13.08 -3.85 -14.86
CA TYR A 46 -12.39 -3.37 -13.67
C TYR A 46 -10.86 -3.37 -13.81
N GLU A 47 -10.28 -4.38 -14.47
CA GLU A 47 -8.83 -4.52 -14.70
C GLU A 47 -8.24 -3.57 -15.74
N THR A 48 -9.01 -2.66 -16.32
CA THR A 48 -8.52 -1.71 -17.35
C THR A 48 -7.30 -0.93 -16.88
N ALA A 49 -7.28 -0.45 -15.64
CA ALA A 49 -6.14 0.31 -15.11
C ALA A 49 -4.87 -0.54 -15.02
N HIS A 50 -4.97 -1.79 -14.59
CA HIS A 50 -3.85 -2.71 -14.48
C HIS A 50 -3.30 -3.15 -15.85
N VAL A 51 -4.18 -3.47 -16.79
CA VAL A 51 -3.76 -3.75 -18.18
C VAL A 51 -3.13 -2.52 -18.82
N MET A 52 -3.65 -1.32 -18.55
CA MET A 52 -3.06 -0.06 -19.00
C MET A 52 -1.64 0.15 -18.47
N GLU A 53 -1.40 -0.18 -17.21
CA GLU A 53 -0.07 -0.12 -16.59
C GLU A 53 0.95 -0.95 -17.39
N HIS A 54 0.65 -2.22 -17.63
CA HIS A 54 1.50 -3.11 -18.44
C HIS A 54 1.76 -2.51 -19.83
N MET A 55 0.72 -2.04 -20.51
CA MET A 55 0.83 -1.46 -21.84
C MET A 55 1.58 -0.12 -21.88
N SER A 56 1.74 0.57 -20.75
CA SER A 56 2.44 1.87 -20.70
C SER A 56 3.95 1.76 -20.96
N PHE A 57 4.54 0.59 -20.68
CA PHE A 57 5.95 0.31 -20.97
C PHE A 57 6.19 -0.31 -22.35
N GLY A 58 5.14 -0.49 -23.13
CA GLY A 58 5.19 -0.99 -24.49
C GLY A 58 5.75 0.00 -25.52
N ALA A 59 5.29 -0.12 -26.76
CA ALA A 59 5.61 0.83 -27.81
C ALA A 59 5.16 2.26 -27.42
N ASN A 60 5.94 3.25 -27.80
CA ASN A 60 5.68 4.66 -27.46
C ASN A 60 6.17 5.60 -28.59
N ALA A 61 6.18 6.90 -28.36
CA ALA A 61 6.57 7.85 -29.39
C ALA A 61 8.03 7.69 -29.90
N LYS A 62 8.94 7.26 -29.03
CA LYS A 62 10.37 7.09 -29.37
C LYS A 62 10.74 5.66 -29.74
N PHE A 63 10.04 4.64 -29.19
CA PHE A 63 10.38 3.24 -29.34
C PHE A 63 9.23 2.44 -29.93
N SER A 64 9.53 1.62 -30.93
CA SER A 64 8.50 0.84 -31.64
C SER A 64 8.04 -0.42 -30.89
N SER A 65 8.75 -0.83 -29.82
CA SER A 65 8.42 -2.02 -29.04
C SER A 65 8.86 -1.85 -27.59
N GLU A 66 8.27 -2.65 -26.70
CA GLU A 66 8.68 -2.82 -25.31
C GLU A 66 10.18 -3.19 -25.21
N HIS A 67 10.62 -4.18 -25.97
CA HIS A 67 12.02 -4.63 -25.97
C HIS A 67 13.01 -3.49 -26.26
N ALA A 68 12.70 -2.61 -27.22
CA ALA A 68 13.56 -1.48 -27.54
C ALA A 68 13.58 -0.43 -26.43
N TYR A 69 12.43 -0.20 -25.79
CA TYR A 69 12.30 0.69 -24.62
C TYR A 69 13.09 0.14 -23.42
N GLU A 70 12.88 -1.15 -23.09
CA GLU A 70 13.56 -1.84 -21.99
C GLU A 70 15.09 -1.84 -22.16
N ALA A 71 15.55 -2.16 -23.36
CA ALA A 71 17.00 -2.16 -23.66
C ALA A 71 17.61 -0.77 -23.45
N GLU A 72 16.90 0.30 -23.83
CA GLU A 72 17.38 1.66 -23.61
C GLU A 72 17.31 2.05 -22.13
N PHE A 73 16.26 1.63 -21.42
CA PHE A 73 16.10 1.96 -20.00
C PHE A 73 17.18 1.32 -19.14
N THR A 74 17.40 0.04 -19.34
CA THR A 74 18.27 -0.78 -18.47
C THR A 74 19.75 -0.78 -18.85
N LYS A 75 20.12 -0.18 -19.97
CA LYS A 75 21.50 -0.26 -20.53
C LYS A 75 22.64 0.13 -19.57
N ASN A 76 22.37 1.02 -18.60
CA ASN A 76 23.33 1.44 -17.58
C ASN A 76 22.94 0.95 -16.17
N GLY A 77 22.00 0.00 -16.08
CA GLY A 77 21.59 -0.61 -14.82
C GLY A 77 20.48 0.14 -14.07
N ALA A 78 19.77 1.06 -14.73
CA ALA A 78 18.59 1.68 -14.15
C ALA A 78 17.49 0.65 -13.92
N TYR A 79 16.74 0.82 -12.84
CA TYR A 79 15.54 0.06 -12.51
C TYR A 79 14.30 0.90 -12.77
N HIS A 80 13.26 0.30 -13.30
CA HIS A 80 11.93 0.89 -13.30
C HIS A 80 10.84 -0.15 -13.01
N ASN A 81 9.71 0.33 -12.59
CA ASN A 81 8.52 -0.47 -12.38
C ASN A 81 7.29 0.46 -12.33
N ALA A 82 6.11 -0.15 -12.32
CA ALA A 82 4.88 0.51 -11.91
C ALA A 82 4.03 -0.45 -11.08
N TRP A 83 3.01 0.09 -10.43
CA TRP A 83 1.98 -0.72 -9.80
C TRP A 83 0.64 0.01 -9.83
N THR A 84 -0.41 -0.77 -9.97
CA THR A 84 -1.79 -0.30 -9.90
C THR A 84 -2.47 -0.82 -8.64
N SER A 85 -3.06 0.10 -7.87
CA SER A 85 -3.98 -0.20 -6.77
C SER A 85 -5.41 0.16 -7.15
N ASP A 86 -6.33 0.05 -6.19
CA ASP A 86 -7.71 0.49 -6.42
C ASP A 86 -7.81 2.01 -6.67
N LEU A 87 -6.93 2.80 -6.07
CA LEU A 87 -6.96 4.27 -6.16
C LEU A 87 -5.85 4.87 -7.04
N SER A 88 -4.71 4.24 -7.14
CA SER A 88 -3.54 4.87 -7.76
C SER A 88 -2.85 3.98 -8.78
N MET A 89 -2.21 4.63 -9.74
CA MET A 89 -1.12 4.09 -10.55
C MET A 89 0.13 4.89 -10.24
N VAL A 90 1.23 4.19 -9.94
CA VAL A 90 2.52 4.80 -9.60
C VAL A 90 3.59 4.24 -10.51
N TYR A 91 4.34 5.13 -11.14
CA TYR A 91 5.52 4.82 -11.94
C TYR A 91 6.75 5.16 -11.12
N VAL A 92 7.74 4.27 -11.09
CA VAL A 92 9.00 4.48 -10.37
C VAL A 92 10.20 4.22 -11.25
N ALA A 93 11.30 4.92 -10.96
CA ALA A 93 12.60 4.60 -11.52
C ALA A 93 13.69 4.96 -10.52
N ASP A 94 14.74 4.13 -10.47
CA ASP A 94 15.96 4.41 -9.76
C ASP A 94 17.13 4.27 -10.75
N CYS A 95 18.05 5.23 -10.75
CA CYS A 95 19.18 5.22 -11.67
C CYS A 95 20.46 5.79 -11.05
N ALA A 96 21.57 5.55 -11.72
CA ALA A 96 22.82 6.23 -11.42
C ALA A 96 22.71 7.74 -11.69
N ASP A 97 23.36 8.54 -10.87
CA ASP A 97 23.28 10.01 -10.91
C ASP A 97 23.72 10.63 -12.26
N PHE A 98 24.62 9.97 -13.00
CA PHE A 98 25.14 10.49 -14.27
C PHE A 98 24.13 10.42 -15.43
N GLU A 99 23.03 9.69 -15.30
CA GLU A 99 22.04 9.48 -16.38
C GLU A 99 20.61 9.93 -16.00
N TRP A 100 20.47 10.71 -14.95
CA TRP A 100 19.20 11.10 -14.37
C TRP A 100 18.24 11.78 -15.37
N ASP A 101 18.77 12.62 -16.23
CA ASP A 101 18.01 13.36 -17.25
C ASP A 101 17.47 12.42 -18.34
N ARG A 102 18.30 11.50 -18.79
CA ARG A 102 17.87 10.45 -19.74
C ARG A 102 16.77 9.57 -19.16
N ILE A 103 16.88 9.15 -17.89
CA ILE A 103 15.86 8.33 -17.24
C ILE A 103 14.57 9.12 -17.03
N LEU A 104 14.65 10.40 -16.68
CA LEU A 104 13.47 11.25 -16.57
C LEU A 104 12.76 11.43 -17.93
N GLU A 105 13.51 11.56 -19.04
CA GLU A 105 12.92 11.55 -20.39
C GLU A 105 12.26 10.22 -20.74
N LEU A 106 12.85 9.09 -20.38
CA LEU A 106 12.25 7.78 -20.62
C LEU A 106 10.95 7.59 -19.82
N GLN A 107 10.89 8.08 -18.58
CA GLN A 107 9.64 8.12 -17.80
C GLN A 107 8.59 9.00 -18.49
N GLN A 108 8.97 10.17 -19.01
CA GLN A 108 8.09 11.04 -19.77
C GLN A 108 7.43 10.28 -20.92
N VAL A 109 8.22 9.59 -21.73
CA VAL A 109 7.74 8.89 -22.92
C VAL A 109 6.74 7.79 -22.57
N ALA A 110 7.00 7.00 -21.52
CA ALA A 110 6.11 5.94 -21.05
C ALA A 110 4.79 6.50 -20.48
N ILE A 111 4.86 7.61 -19.73
CA ILE A 111 3.70 8.20 -19.05
C ILE A 111 2.85 9.05 -20.01
N CYS A 112 3.48 9.87 -20.85
CA CYS A 112 2.77 10.86 -21.66
C CYS A 112 2.45 10.39 -23.08
N GLN A 113 3.27 9.51 -23.65
CA GLN A 113 3.23 9.18 -25.08
C GLN A 113 3.21 7.66 -25.37
N PRO A 114 2.50 6.83 -24.56
CA PRO A 114 2.38 5.40 -24.87
C PRO A 114 1.58 5.21 -26.16
N ARG A 115 1.99 4.22 -26.98
CA ARG A 115 1.24 3.79 -28.16
C ARG A 115 0.53 2.48 -27.83
N PHE A 116 -0.67 2.58 -27.32
CA PHE A 116 -1.48 1.41 -27.05
C PHE A 116 -1.87 0.72 -28.36
N GLN A 117 -1.28 -0.46 -28.63
CA GLN A 117 -1.47 -1.23 -29.85
C GLN A 117 -2.38 -2.42 -29.60
N GLN A 118 -3.23 -2.78 -30.60
CA GLN A 118 -4.16 -3.89 -30.47
C GLN A 118 -3.45 -5.23 -30.30
N GLU A 119 -2.32 -5.41 -30.98
CA GLU A 119 -1.50 -6.62 -30.91
C GLU A 119 -0.95 -6.85 -29.50
N SER A 120 -0.54 -5.79 -28.81
CA SER A 120 -0.02 -5.86 -27.43
C SER A 120 -1.14 -6.11 -26.42
N LEU A 121 -2.36 -5.65 -26.66
CA LEU A 121 -3.48 -5.77 -25.70
C LEU A 121 -3.76 -7.22 -25.33
N GLU A 122 -3.82 -8.13 -26.29
CA GLU A 122 -4.14 -9.54 -26.01
C GLU A 122 -2.99 -10.25 -25.27
N ALA A 123 -1.73 -9.88 -25.58
CA ALA A 123 -0.57 -10.38 -24.85
C ALA A 123 -0.61 -9.90 -23.38
N GLU A 124 -0.86 -8.59 -23.16
CA GLU A 124 -0.90 -8.04 -21.80
C GLU A 124 -2.11 -8.52 -20.99
N LYS A 125 -3.26 -8.75 -21.60
CA LYS A 125 -4.35 -9.47 -20.93
C LYS A 125 -3.93 -10.87 -20.47
N GLY A 126 -3.14 -11.57 -21.27
CA GLY A 126 -2.56 -12.88 -20.92
C GLY A 126 -1.60 -12.78 -19.72
N ASN A 127 -0.73 -11.79 -19.71
CA ASN A 127 0.23 -11.52 -18.64
C ASN A 127 -0.50 -11.19 -17.32
N VAL A 128 -1.43 -10.25 -17.33
CA VAL A 128 -2.26 -9.88 -16.17
C VAL A 128 -3.07 -11.08 -15.66
N ARG A 129 -3.64 -11.89 -16.56
CA ARG A 129 -4.34 -13.12 -16.18
C ARG A 129 -3.43 -14.11 -15.48
N SER A 130 -2.22 -14.31 -16.00
CA SER A 130 -1.21 -15.19 -15.41
C SER A 130 -0.81 -14.73 -14.02
N GLU A 131 -0.56 -13.43 -13.86
CA GLU A 131 -0.22 -12.82 -12.58
C GLU A 131 -1.34 -12.98 -11.54
N LEU A 132 -2.58 -12.59 -11.88
CA LEU A 132 -3.72 -12.72 -10.97
C LEU A 132 -4.01 -14.19 -10.61
N THR A 133 -3.81 -15.12 -11.56
CA THR A 133 -3.91 -16.55 -11.29
C THR A 133 -2.83 -17.02 -10.33
N GLY A 134 -1.59 -16.50 -10.48
CA GLY A 134 -0.50 -16.74 -9.54
C GLY A 134 -0.86 -16.26 -8.13
N TYR A 135 -1.52 -15.12 -7.99
CA TYR A 135 -1.96 -14.59 -6.69
C TYR A 135 -3.00 -15.48 -6.00
N LEU A 136 -3.79 -16.24 -6.74
CA LEU A 136 -4.74 -17.20 -6.15
C LEU A 136 -4.04 -18.34 -5.38
N ASN A 137 -2.76 -18.60 -5.62
CA ASN A 137 -1.97 -19.59 -4.87
C ASN A 137 -1.49 -19.07 -3.50
N ASN A 138 -1.62 -17.77 -3.24
CA ASN A 138 -1.24 -17.17 -1.97
C ASN A 138 -2.48 -16.89 -1.11
N HIS A 139 -2.67 -17.64 -0.04
CA HIS A 139 -3.85 -17.53 0.82
C HIS A 139 -4.02 -16.15 1.46
N GLY A 140 -2.93 -15.48 1.83
CA GLY A 140 -2.98 -14.12 2.35
C GLY A 140 -3.48 -13.13 1.29
N ARG A 141 -2.95 -13.19 0.06
CA ARG A 141 -3.42 -12.35 -1.05
C ARG A 141 -4.90 -12.58 -1.38
N VAL A 142 -5.35 -13.82 -1.33
CA VAL A 142 -6.77 -14.18 -1.54
C VAL A 142 -7.67 -13.63 -0.45
N LEU A 143 -7.19 -13.61 0.79
CA LEU A 143 -7.98 -13.27 1.97
C LEU A 143 -8.31 -11.78 2.06
N TRP A 144 -7.30 -10.90 1.90
CA TRP A 144 -7.45 -9.47 2.20
C TRP A 144 -8.46 -8.73 1.33
N PRO A 145 -8.53 -8.90 0.00
CA PRO A 145 -9.60 -8.29 -0.80
C PRO A 145 -10.99 -8.78 -0.38
N LYS A 146 -11.10 -10.00 0.17
CA LYS A 146 -12.37 -10.49 0.71
C LYS A 146 -12.72 -9.86 2.04
N VAL A 147 -11.75 -9.63 2.92
CA VAL A 147 -11.91 -8.89 4.18
C VAL A 147 -12.44 -7.49 3.88
N GLN A 148 -11.78 -6.75 3.00
CA GLN A 148 -12.17 -5.41 2.57
C GLN A 148 -13.61 -5.38 2.01
N GLN A 149 -13.94 -6.30 1.11
CA GLN A 149 -15.30 -6.43 0.56
C GLN A 149 -16.37 -6.67 1.63
N LEU A 150 -16.06 -7.51 2.62
CA LEU A 150 -16.96 -7.82 3.72
C LEU A 150 -17.21 -6.59 4.61
N LEU A 151 -16.17 -5.79 4.83
CA LEU A 151 -16.27 -4.51 5.56
C LEU A 151 -17.03 -3.44 4.76
N GLY A 152 -17.28 -3.62 3.47
CA GLY A 152 -18.05 -2.69 2.64
C GLY A 152 -17.22 -1.87 1.66
N GLU A 153 -15.92 -2.12 1.55
CA GLU A 153 -15.08 -1.46 0.54
C GLU A 153 -15.43 -1.95 -0.87
N ASP A 154 -15.42 -1.03 -1.84
CA ASP A 154 -15.70 -1.34 -3.24
C ASP A 154 -14.43 -1.83 -3.96
N VAL A 155 -13.98 -3.02 -3.58
CA VAL A 155 -12.83 -3.71 -4.15
C VAL A 155 -13.24 -5.04 -4.76
N TYR A 156 -12.47 -5.55 -5.71
CA TYR A 156 -12.72 -6.84 -6.34
C TYR A 156 -11.74 -7.91 -5.84
N THR A 157 -12.26 -9.10 -5.52
CA THR A 157 -11.43 -10.30 -5.31
C THR A 157 -10.75 -10.71 -6.62
N PHE A 158 -9.64 -11.44 -6.56
CA PHE A 158 -8.93 -11.88 -7.76
C PHE A 158 -9.81 -12.72 -8.71
N TRP A 159 -10.76 -13.51 -8.20
CA TRP A 159 -11.73 -14.21 -9.05
C TRP A 159 -12.66 -13.27 -9.82
N GLN A 160 -13.09 -12.19 -9.20
CA GLN A 160 -13.90 -11.17 -9.85
C GLN A 160 -13.08 -10.39 -10.87
N ARG A 161 -11.85 -10.02 -10.51
CA ARG A 161 -10.90 -9.32 -11.39
C ARG A 161 -10.64 -10.12 -12.67
N LEU A 162 -10.31 -11.41 -12.56
CA LEU A 162 -10.10 -12.33 -13.69
C LEU A 162 -11.26 -12.36 -14.69
N ARG A 163 -12.51 -12.23 -14.20
CA ARG A 163 -13.71 -12.24 -15.07
C ARG A 163 -13.87 -10.95 -15.89
N THR A 164 -13.17 -9.89 -15.54
CA THR A 164 -13.31 -8.60 -16.21
C THR A 164 -12.33 -8.40 -17.36
N ILE A 165 -11.25 -9.18 -17.40
CA ILE A 165 -10.13 -8.99 -18.34
C ILE A 165 -10.58 -9.11 -19.81
N ASP A 166 -11.36 -10.14 -20.14
CA ASP A 166 -11.77 -10.39 -21.53
C ASP A 166 -12.64 -9.29 -22.12
N ASN A 167 -13.35 -8.55 -21.26
CA ASN A 167 -14.23 -7.47 -21.69
C ASN A 167 -13.50 -6.17 -22.04
N ILE A 168 -12.20 -6.07 -21.70
CA ILE A 168 -11.41 -4.86 -21.92
C ILE A 168 -11.09 -4.72 -23.41
N LYS A 169 -11.34 -3.54 -23.97
CA LYS A 169 -11.01 -3.16 -25.34
C LYS A 169 -9.92 -2.09 -25.34
N LEU A 170 -9.25 -1.93 -26.46
CA LEU A 170 -8.22 -0.91 -26.63
C LEU A 170 -8.73 0.50 -26.33
N GLU A 171 -9.96 0.79 -26.76
CA GLU A 171 -10.60 2.09 -26.49
C GLU A 171 -10.83 2.34 -24.99
N ASP A 172 -10.99 1.29 -24.19
CA ASP A 172 -11.12 1.42 -22.72
C ASP A 172 -9.80 1.85 -22.10
N ILE A 173 -8.68 1.26 -22.54
CA ILE A 173 -7.33 1.64 -22.15
C ILE A 173 -7.05 3.09 -22.51
N GLN A 174 -7.24 3.46 -23.80
CA GLN A 174 -6.98 4.79 -24.29
C GLN A 174 -7.87 5.85 -23.60
N ARG A 175 -9.13 5.53 -23.34
CA ARG A 175 -10.05 6.41 -22.62
C ARG A 175 -9.62 6.60 -21.17
N HIS A 176 -9.22 5.52 -20.48
CA HIS A 176 -8.77 5.58 -19.09
C HIS A 176 -7.49 6.40 -18.98
N HIS A 177 -6.51 6.20 -19.87
CA HIS A 177 -5.29 7.00 -19.92
C HIS A 177 -5.59 8.49 -20.10
N ARG A 178 -6.34 8.87 -21.17
CA ARG A 178 -6.69 10.27 -21.42
C ARG A 178 -7.45 10.92 -20.25
N LYS A 179 -8.28 10.16 -19.54
CA LYS A 179 -9.03 10.63 -18.39
C LYS A 179 -8.14 10.88 -17.18
N THR A 180 -7.19 10.01 -16.92
CA THR A 180 -6.47 9.96 -15.64
C THR A 180 -5.05 10.52 -15.68
N HIS A 181 -4.38 10.44 -16.85
CA HIS A 181 -3.02 10.96 -17.01
C HIS A 181 -3.08 12.43 -17.44
N THR A 182 -3.38 13.28 -16.45
CA THR A 182 -3.46 14.73 -16.59
C THR A 182 -2.51 15.41 -15.61
N SER A 183 -2.04 16.62 -15.96
CA SER A 183 -1.05 17.32 -15.14
C SER A 183 -1.57 17.65 -13.74
N ASP A 184 -2.82 18.08 -13.60
CA ASP A 184 -3.40 18.40 -12.29
C ASP A 184 -3.62 17.13 -11.42
N ASN A 185 -3.78 15.96 -12.06
CA ASN A 185 -3.88 14.67 -11.36
C ASN A 185 -2.51 14.09 -10.96
N MET A 186 -1.42 14.55 -11.58
CA MET A 186 -0.07 14.07 -11.27
C MET A 186 0.43 14.59 -9.93
N ARG A 187 1.04 13.68 -9.16
CA ARG A 187 1.93 13.99 -8.03
C ARG A 187 3.26 13.30 -8.27
N PHE A 188 4.37 13.95 -7.89
CA PHE A 188 5.69 13.36 -8.06
C PHE A 188 6.56 13.54 -6.81
N VAL A 189 7.52 12.64 -6.64
CA VAL A 189 8.61 12.75 -5.68
C VAL A 189 9.90 12.40 -6.41
N ILE A 190 10.85 13.33 -6.41
CA ILE A 190 12.17 13.15 -7.01
C ILE A 190 13.21 13.36 -5.92
N ALA A 191 14.05 12.36 -5.69
CA ALA A 191 15.08 12.37 -4.68
C ALA A 191 16.45 12.04 -5.26
N GLY A 192 17.48 12.68 -4.72
CA GLY A 192 18.87 12.49 -5.12
C GLY A 192 19.69 13.75 -5.01
N LYS A 193 20.80 13.86 -5.69
CA LYS A 193 21.63 15.08 -5.74
C LYS A 193 20.95 16.12 -6.66
N LEU A 194 20.23 17.07 -6.07
CA LEU A 194 19.47 18.09 -6.81
C LEU A 194 20.16 19.45 -6.91
N ASP A 195 21.28 19.63 -6.23
CA ASP A 195 22.05 20.88 -6.30
C ASP A 195 22.47 21.19 -7.76
N GLY A 196 22.13 22.42 -8.22
CA GLY A 196 22.32 22.85 -9.59
C GLY A 196 21.36 22.26 -10.63
N ARG A 197 20.46 21.34 -10.28
CA ARG A 197 19.54 20.62 -11.22
C ARG A 197 18.08 20.96 -11.07
N ARG A 198 17.70 21.62 -9.98
CA ARG A 198 16.28 21.86 -9.65
C ARG A 198 15.51 22.54 -10.77
N GLU A 199 16.05 23.60 -11.34
CA GLU A 199 15.38 24.34 -12.42
C GLU A 199 15.33 23.53 -13.72
N GLN A 200 16.35 22.74 -14.02
CA GLN A 200 16.32 21.83 -15.16
C GLN A 200 15.26 20.74 -15.00
N ILE A 201 15.16 20.12 -13.81
CA ILE A 201 14.11 19.11 -13.50
C ILE A 201 12.72 19.74 -13.65
N LYS A 202 12.51 20.93 -13.08
CA LYS A 202 11.22 21.65 -13.21
C LYS A 202 10.87 21.91 -14.68
N SER A 203 11.80 22.46 -15.44
CA SER A 203 11.64 22.75 -16.86
C SER A 203 11.32 21.48 -17.67
N MET A 204 12.00 20.35 -17.39
CA MET A 204 11.70 19.07 -18.02
C MET A 204 10.29 18.61 -17.70
N LEU A 205 9.86 18.66 -16.42
CA LEU A 205 8.51 18.26 -16.01
C LEU A 205 7.41 19.18 -16.56
N GLU A 206 7.69 20.47 -16.73
CA GLU A 206 6.78 21.44 -17.32
C GLU A 206 6.58 21.20 -18.83
N SER A 207 7.62 20.66 -19.50
CA SER A 207 7.53 20.29 -20.91
C SER A 207 6.75 18.98 -21.16
N TRP A 208 6.33 18.27 -20.12
CA TRP A 208 5.53 17.06 -20.29
C TRP A 208 4.16 17.38 -20.89
N GLU A 209 3.85 16.76 -22.02
CA GLU A 209 2.60 16.97 -22.79
C GLU A 209 1.42 16.25 -22.13
N LEU A 210 1.16 16.54 -20.86
CA LEU A 210 -0.03 16.09 -20.15
C LEU A 210 -1.15 17.11 -20.30
N PRO A 211 -2.37 16.69 -20.70
CA PRO A 211 -3.50 17.60 -20.74
C PRO A 211 -3.83 18.13 -19.35
N ARG A 212 -4.39 19.33 -19.27
CA ARG A 212 -5.01 19.81 -18.04
C ARG A 212 -6.18 18.93 -17.64
N GLY A 213 -6.44 18.85 -16.35
CA GLY A 213 -7.55 18.06 -15.81
C GLY A 213 -7.83 18.43 -14.37
N GLU A 214 -8.32 17.47 -13.62
CA GLU A 214 -8.56 17.61 -12.19
C GLU A 214 -7.93 16.45 -11.42
N ARG A 215 -7.60 16.67 -10.15
CA ARG A 215 -7.26 15.57 -9.25
C ARG A 215 -8.54 14.92 -8.76
N PHE A 216 -8.73 13.67 -9.13
CA PHE A 216 -9.95 12.93 -8.77
C PHE A 216 -10.14 12.88 -7.27
N VAL A 217 -11.39 12.97 -6.82
CA VAL A 217 -11.77 12.74 -5.41
C VAL A 217 -11.64 11.25 -5.11
N VAL A 218 -11.15 10.93 -3.91
CA VAL A 218 -11.15 9.55 -3.43
C VAL A 218 -12.58 9.12 -3.13
N PRO A 219 -13.06 8.01 -3.69
CA PRO A 219 -14.41 7.50 -3.41
C PRO A 219 -14.51 7.09 -1.94
N ARG A 220 -15.64 7.41 -1.31
CA ARG A 220 -15.93 7.04 0.07
C ARG A 220 -16.73 5.76 0.12
N ASP A 221 -16.31 4.82 0.95
CA ASP A 221 -17.01 3.57 1.22
C ASP A 221 -17.92 3.70 2.46
N VAL A 222 -18.92 2.84 2.52
CA VAL A 222 -19.79 2.73 3.70
C VAL A 222 -19.41 1.43 4.42
N LEU A 223 -18.62 1.58 5.46
CA LEU A 223 -18.12 0.47 6.25
C LEU A 223 -19.23 -0.15 7.12
N LYS A 224 -19.14 -1.45 7.37
CA LYS A 224 -20.10 -2.23 8.13
C LYS A 224 -19.45 -3.43 8.80
N LYS A 225 -20.01 -3.84 9.92
CA LYS A 225 -19.73 -5.15 10.54
C LYS A 225 -20.21 -6.27 9.62
N ALA A 226 -19.47 -7.37 9.57
CA ALA A 226 -19.84 -8.53 8.78
C ALA A 226 -19.69 -9.83 9.56
N ALA A 227 -20.49 -10.82 9.18
CA ALA A 227 -20.40 -12.18 9.72
C ALA A 227 -19.04 -12.83 9.33
N PRO A 228 -18.50 -13.70 10.20
CA PRO A 228 -17.28 -14.42 9.90
C PRO A 228 -17.41 -15.20 8.60
N THR A 229 -16.40 -15.16 7.74
CA THR A 229 -16.47 -15.76 6.40
C THR A 229 -15.28 -16.64 6.11
N LEU A 230 -15.53 -17.92 5.80
CA LEU A 230 -14.48 -18.87 5.41
C LEU A 230 -14.44 -19.04 3.88
N ILE A 231 -13.27 -18.79 3.30
CA ILE A 231 -12.94 -19.19 1.93
C ILE A 231 -12.42 -20.63 1.98
N LYS A 232 -13.24 -21.58 1.53
CA LYS A 232 -12.89 -22.99 1.58
C LYS A 232 -11.87 -23.35 0.50
N ARG A 233 -10.73 -23.90 0.93
CA ARG A 233 -9.65 -24.43 0.08
C ARG A 233 -9.26 -25.82 0.59
N LYS A 234 -9.52 -26.85 -0.19
CA LYS A 234 -9.30 -28.25 0.23
C LYS A 234 -7.82 -28.54 0.51
N GLU A 235 -6.93 -27.87 -0.20
CA GLU A 235 -5.47 -27.99 -0.07
C GLU A 235 -4.87 -27.20 1.11
N ALA A 236 -5.63 -26.32 1.75
CA ALA A 236 -5.14 -25.50 2.85
C ALA A 236 -5.13 -26.27 4.17
N THR A 237 -3.98 -26.81 4.54
CA THR A 237 -3.79 -27.57 5.80
C THR A 237 -3.87 -26.72 7.05
N ASN A 238 -3.57 -25.43 6.94
CA ASN A 238 -3.63 -24.43 8.01
C ASN A 238 -4.82 -23.49 7.80
N LEU A 239 -5.18 -22.75 8.86
CA LEU A 239 -6.03 -21.58 8.77
C LEU A 239 -5.15 -20.35 8.55
N THR A 240 -5.27 -19.70 7.38
CA THR A 240 -4.82 -18.33 7.19
C THR A 240 -5.98 -17.41 7.58
N PHE A 241 -5.80 -16.51 8.54
CA PHE A 241 -6.86 -15.64 9.04
C PHE A 241 -6.51 -14.17 8.89
N GLY A 242 -7.54 -13.34 8.76
CA GLY A 242 -7.51 -11.89 8.85
C GLY A 242 -8.66 -11.43 9.74
N TRP A 243 -8.35 -10.70 10.79
CA TRP A 243 -9.28 -9.99 11.64
C TRP A 243 -9.03 -8.51 11.46
N SER A 244 -10.00 -7.80 10.90
CA SER A 244 -9.90 -6.38 10.58
C SER A 244 -10.98 -5.60 11.30
N MET A 245 -10.58 -4.52 11.92
CA MET A 245 -11.44 -3.53 12.55
C MET A 245 -11.31 -2.22 11.82
N SER A 246 -12.42 -1.51 11.59
CA SER A 246 -12.43 -0.24 10.89
C SER A 246 -13.01 0.87 11.75
N LEU A 247 -12.37 2.03 11.69
CA LEU A 247 -12.82 3.26 12.33
C LEU A 247 -13.28 4.24 11.24
N PRO A 248 -14.52 4.81 11.29
CA PRO A 248 -15.05 5.67 10.21
C PRO A 248 -14.51 7.10 10.27
N ARG A 249 -13.22 7.23 10.57
CA ARG A 249 -12.42 8.45 10.50
C ARG A 249 -10.96 8.14 10.22
N GLU A 250 -10.24 9.09 9.69
CA GLU A 250 -8.79 9.04 9.64
C GLU A 250 -8.20 9.20 11.05
N ILE A 251 -7.27 8.31 11.45
CA ILE A 251 -6.43 8.53 12.62
C ILE A 251 -5.26 9.45 12.24
N ASN A 252 -4.93 10.38 13.10
CA ASN A 252 -3.82 11.31 12.85
C ASN A 252 -2.45 10.64 13.04
N ASP A 253 -1.38 11.33 12.65
CA ASP A 253 -0.01 10.80 12.73
C ASP A 253 0.39 10.36 14.15
N ALA A 254 -0.05 11.08 15.19
CA ALA A 254 0.28 10.73 16.57
C ALA A 254 -0.46 9.47 17.05
N GLU A 255 -1.70 9.25 16.57
CA GLU A 255 -2.46 8.03 16.81
C GLU A 255 -1.86 6.86 16.04
N LEU A 256 -1.47 7.09 14.77
CA LEU A 256 -0.85 6.06 13.93
C LEU A 256 0.49 5.58 14.53
N GLU A 257 1.33 6.50 15.00
CA GLU A 257 2.59 6.14 15.68
C GLU A 257 2.33 5.41 17.01
N ALA A 258 1.30 5.82 17.76
CA ALA A 258 0.90 5.13 18.99
C ALA A 258 0.44 3.70 18.69
N MET A 259 -0.38 3.50 17.65
CA MET A 259 -0.82 2.18 17.21
C MET A 259 0.34 1.34 16.65
N SER A 260 1.32 1.94 15.98
CA SER A 260 2.55 1.26 15.55
C SER A 260 3.33 0.71 16.75
N CYS A 261 3.52 1.51 17.81
CA CYS A 261 4.13 1.04 19.06
C CYS A 261 3.31 -0.05 19.76
N LEU A 262 1.97 0.08 19.77
CA LEU A 262 1.09 -0.95 20.33
C LEU A 262 1.21 -2.27 19.55
N ASN A 263 1.21 -2.23 18.23
CA ASN A 263 1.38 -3.40 17.39
C ASN A 263 2.74 -4.05 17.60
N HIS A 264 3.78 -3.27 17.87
CA HIS A 264 5.07 -3.82 18.27
C HIS A 264 4.98 -4.60 19.60
N ILE A 265 4.28 -4.07 20.61
CA ILE A 265 4.03 -4.77 21.87
C ILE A 265 3.25 -6.07 21.64
N LEU A 266 2.26 -6.06 20.76
CA LEU A 266 1.37 -7.20 20.53
C LEU A 266 1.98 -8.29 19.66
N THR A 267 2.57 -7.92 18.51
CA THR A 267 2.96 -8.90 17.48
C THR A 267 4.31 -8.65 16.82
N GLY A 268 4.97 -7.51 17.04
CA GLY A 268 6.09 -7.06 16.22
C GLY A 268 7.39 -7.88 16.35
N THR A 269 7.54 -8.66 17.40
CA THR A 269 8.77 -9.47 17.64
C THR A 269 8.47 -10.80 18.31
N MET A 270 9.51 -11.66 18.39
CA MET A 270 9.44 -12.91 19.17
C MET A 270 9.31 -12.70 20.70
N HIS A 271 9.39 -11.47 21.19
CA HIS A 271 9.18 -11.11 22.59
C HIS A 271 7.83 -10.44 22.84
N SER A 272 7.06 -10.17 21.78
CA SER A 272 5.75 -9.54 21.87
C SER A 272 4.73 -10.47 22.53
N ARG A 273 3.66 -9.89 23.07
CA ARG A 273 2.67 -10.57 23.91
C ARG A 273 1.97 -11.72 23.17
N ILE A 274 1.48 -11.47 21.95
CA ILE A 274 0.73 -12.46 21.18
C ILE A 274 1.68 -13.33 20.37
N PHE A 275 2.48 -12.74 19.49
CA PHE A 275 3.36 -13.53 18.62
C PHE A 275 4.43 -14.31 19.40
N GLY A 276 5.05 -13.69 20.39
CA GLY A 276 6.02 -14.36 21.24
C GLY A 276 5.43 -15.54 22.00
N ALA A 277 4.25 -15.38 22.60
CA ALA A 277 3.54 -16.47 23.27
C ALA A 277 3.10 -17.57 22.29
N ALA A 278 2.62 -17.21 21.12
CA ALA A 278 2.24 -18.14 20.05
C ALA A 278 3.46 -18.95 19.56
N ARG A 279 4.57 -18.27 19.30
CA ARG A 279 5.82 -18.89 18.83
C ARG A 279 6.39 -19.87 19.85
N LYS A 280 6.46 -19.45 21.13
CA LYS A 280 6.94 -20.31 22.23
C LYS A 280 6.11 -21.58 22.42
N LYS A 281 4.80 -21.51 22.10
CA LYS A 281 3.88 -22.65 22.21
C LYS A 281 3.73 -23.44 20.91
N GLY A 282 4.48 -23.10 19.85
CA GLY A 282 4.40 -23.75 18.55
C GLY A 282 3.06 -23.55 17.81
N LEU A 283 2.31 -22.47 18.10
CA LEU A 283 0.98 -22.23 17.53
C LEU A 283 1.04 -21.53 16.18
N ALA A 284 1.98 -20.60 15.98
CA ALA A 284 2.12 -19.83 14.76
C ALA A 284 3.59 -19.65 14.40
N TYR A 285 3.90 -19.75 13.10
CA TYR A 285 5.23 -19.44 12.57
C TYR A 285 5.40 -17.93 12.34
N GLY A 286 4.34 -17.27 11.87
CA GLY A 286 4.29 -15.84 11.63
C GLY A 286 2.88 -15.30 11.83
N MET A 287 2.79 -14.11 12.38
CA MET A 287 1.58 -13.30 12.46
C MET A 287 1.96 -11.84 12.56
N PHE A 288 1.03 -10.97 12.32
CA PHE A 288 1.21 -9.53 12.42
C PHE A 288 -0.05 -8.85 12.98
N SER A 289 0.12 -7.65 13.47
CA SER A 289 -0.93 -6.64 13.57
C SER A 289 -0.38 -5.32 13.08
N GLU A 290 -1.25 -4.53 12.45
CA GLU A 290 -0.90 -3.22 11.93
C GLU A 290 -2.11 -2.29 11.94
N ALA A 291 -1.87 -1.00 12.00
CA ALA A 291 -2.89 0.01 11.82
C ALA A 291 -2.55 0.88 10.61
N SER A 292 -3.57 1.26 9.86
CA SER A 292 -3.43 2.10 8.68
C SER A 292 -4.42 3.27 8.75
N ALA A 293 -3.96 4.43 8.31
CA ALA A 293 -4.81 5.60 8.10
C ALA A 293 -5.18 5.68 6.61
N GLY A 294 -6.46 5.62 6.30
CA GLY A 294 -7.01 5.89 4.98
C GLY A 294 -7.48 7.34 4.86
N PHE A 295 -8.18 7.67 3.77
CA PHE A 295 -8.68 9.03 3.55
C PHE A 295 -9.90 9.39 4.41
N TYR A 296 -10.75 8.43 4.70
CA TYR A 296 -12.02 8.64 5.40
C TYR A 296 -12.26 7.65 6.52
N ASP A 297 -11.37 6.70 6.65
CA ASP A 297 -11.41 5.60 7.59
C ASP A 297 -10.01 5.22 8.03
N SER A 298 -9.93 4.31 8.96
CA SER A 298 -8.67 3.70 9.37
C SER A 298 -8.92 2.24 9.69
N SER A 299 -7.91 1.39 9.56
CA SER A 299 -7.99 -0.01 9.92
C SER A 299 -7.03 -0.38 11.05
N TRP A 300 -7.41 -1.40 11.82
CA TRP A 300 -6.53 -2.13 12.72
C TRP A 300 -6.69 -3.62 12.45
N ASP A 301 -5.63 -4.18 11.90
CA ASP A 301 -5.64 -5.49 11.29
C ASP A 301 -4.77 -6.48 12.08
N PHE A 302 -5.24 -7.71 12.19
CA PHE A 302 -4.48 -8.86 12.66
C PHE A 302 -4.52 -9.95 11.61
N GLY A 303 -3.38 -10.53 11.29
CA GLY A 303 -3.30 -11.62 10.34
C GLY A 303 -2.21 -12.62 10.67
N GLY A 304 -2.37 -13.82 10.13
CA GLY A 304 -1.39 -14.86 10.35
C GLY A 304 -1.86 -16.22 9.86
N GLN A 305 -1.02 -17.22 10.16
CA GLN A 305 -1.31 -18.60 9.83
C GLN A 305 -1.15 -19.48 11.06
N VAL A 306 -2.13 -20.35 11.30
CA VAL A 306 -2.18 -21.24 12.47
C VAL A 306 -2.70 -22.61 12.04
N ASN A 307 -2.23 -23.68 12.70
CA ASN A 307 -2.80 -25.00 12.54
C ASN A 307 -4.27 -25.01 13.01
N VAL A 308 -5.15 -25.60 12.21
CA VAL A 308 -6.59 -25.65 12.51
C VAL A 308 -6.89 -26.20 13.91
N GLU A 309 -6.19 -27.25 14.33
CA GLU A 309 -6.38 -27.91 15.64
C GLU A 309 -5.97 -27.02 16.82
N THR A 310 -5.07 -26.07 16.61
CA THR A 310 -4.55 -25.18 17.67
C THR A 310 -5.06 -23.76 17.57
N ALA A 311 -5.90 -23.45 16.58
CA ALA A 311 -6.43 -22.11 16.34
C ALA A 311 -7.16 -21.53 17.57
N ASP A 312 -7.97 -22.33 18.25
CA ASP A 312 -8.65 -21.92 19.48
C ASP A 312 -7.69 -21.33 20.52
N ARG A 313 -6.53 -21.97 20.72
CA ARG A 313 -5.51 -21.52 21.69
C ARG A 313 -4.86 -20.19 21.27
N LEU A 314 -4.64 -19.99 19.96
CA LEU A 314 -4.12 -18.71 19.46
C LEU A 314 -5.14 -17.59 19.67
N PHE A 315 -6.40 -17.82 19.35
CA PHE A 315 -7.46 -16.82 19.48
C PHE A 315 -7.76 -16.49 20.96
N ASP A 316 -7.60 -17.44 21.88
CA ASP A 316 -7.64 -17.14 23.32
C ASP A 316 -6.52 -16.20 23.75
N ILE A 317 -5.30 -16.37 23.17
CA ILE A 317 -4.19 -15.45 23.43
C ILE A 317 -4.51 -14.07 22.85
N ILE A 318 -4.97 -13.97 21.59
CA ILE A 318 -5.32 -12.70 20.95
C ILE A 318 -6.37 -11.97 21.79
N ALA A 319 -7.48 -12.62 22.10
CA ALA A 319 -8.57 -12.00 22.87
C ALA A 319 -8.10 -11.53 24.25
N ARG A 320 -7.32 -12.34 24.96
CA ARG A 320 -6.78 -11.98 26.27
C ARG A 320 -5.85 -10.79 26.24
N GLU A 321 -4.90 -10.76 25.30
CA GLU A 321 -3.89 -9.68 25.25
C GLU A 321 -4.50 -8.37 24.73
N VAL A 322 -5.43 -8.43 23.80
CA VAL A 322 -6.17 -7.23 23.38
C VAL A 322 -7.02 -6.73 24.54
N ARG A 323 -7.73 -7.60 25.28
CA ARG A 323 -8.49 -7.21 26.48
C ARG A 323 -7.57 -6.55 27.52
N ALA A 324 -6.41 -7.10 27.78
CA ALA A 324 -5.44 -6.54 28.71
C ALA A 324 -5.01 -5.11 28.32
N VAL A 325 -4.82 -4.84 27.01
CA VAL A 325 -4.58 -3.48 26.50
C VAL A 325 -5.76 -2.57 26.78
N LEU A 326 -6.98 -3.01 26.45
CA LEU A 326 -8.20 -2.21 26.67
C LEU A 326 -8.41 -1.90 28.16
N ASP A 327 -8.00 -2.81 29.07
CA ASP A 327 -8.03 -2.63 30.51
C ASP A 327 -6.88 -1.75 31.07
N GLY A 328 -6.04 -1.20 30.16
CA GLY A 328 -4.95 -0.31 30.55
C GLY A 328 -3.64 -1.01 30.98
N GLN A 329 -3.52 -2.32 30.77
CA GLN A 329 -2.39 -3.10 31.24
C GLN A 329 -1.19 -3.03 30.26
N ILE A 330 -0.64 -1.85 30.07
CA ILE A 330 0.63 -1.61 29.36
C ILE A 330 1.64 -1.09 30.37
N SER A 331 2.75 -1.78 30.57
CA SER A 331 3.81 -1.38 31.49
C SER A 331 4.70 -0.29 30.89
N GLU A 332 5.35 0.51 31.74
CA GLU A 332 6.36 1.49 31.32
C GLU A 332 7.52 0.83 30.56
N LYS A 333 7.88 -0.37 30.96
CA LYS A 333 8.95 -1.13 30.29
C LYS A 333 8.58 -1.49 28.86
N GLU A 334 7.34 -1.87 28.61
CA GLU A 334 6.85 -2.20 27.25
C GLU A 334 6.76 -0.94 26.39
N LEU A 335 6.27 0.18 26.94
CA LEU A 335 6.26 1.46 26.25
C LEU A 335 7.68 1.87 25.83
N ALA A 336 8.63 1.87 26.78
CA ALA A 336 10.02 2.24 26.51
C ALA A 336 10.68 1.32 25.46
N ALA A 337 10.41 0.02 25.50
CA ALA A 337 10.91 -0.94 24.51
C ALA A 337 10.32 -0.68 23.12
N ALA A 338 9.00 -0.40 23.02
CA ALA A 338 8.34 -0.09 21.76
C ALA A 338 8.84 1.24 21.15
N GLN A 339 9.01 2.29 21.97
CA GLN A 339 9.61 3.54 21.53
C GLN A 339 11.04 3.37 21.03
N SER A 340 11.87 2.60 21.76
CA SER A 340 13.25 2.30 21.34
C SER A 340 13.31 1.55 20.02
N TYR A 341 12.42 0.59 19.83
CA TYR A 341 12.31 -0.15 18.57
C TYR A 341 11.87 0.77 17.41
N ALA A 342 10.84 1.59 17.63
CA ALA A 342 10.36 2.52 16.61
C ALA A 342 11.44 3.53 16.19
N LEU A 343 12.22 4.07 17.15
CA LEU A 343 13.36 4.94 16.88
C LEU A 343 14.43 4.24 16.03
N GLY A 344 14.77 3.00 16.38
CA GLY A 344 15.72 2.19 15.62
C GLY A 344 15.23 1.93 14.18
N ARG A 345 13.95 1.58 14.01
CA ARG A 345 13.34 1.39 12.70
C ARG A 345 13.32 2.65 11.86
N HIS A 346 12.97 3.80 12.47
CA HIS A 346 13.02 5.10 11.80
C HIS A 346 14.43 5.40 11.29
N GLN A 347 15.46 5.25 12.13
CA GLN A 347 16.85 5.50 11.74
C GLN A 347 17.31 4.56 10.63
N MET A 348 16.91 3.29 10.66
CA MET A 348 17.23 2.30 9.63
C MET A 348 16.43 2.50 8.33
N GLY A 349 15.33 3.23 8.36
CA GLY A 349 14.44 3.45 7.21
C GLY A 349 14.91 4.50 6.21
N ALA A 350 16.06 5.15 6.42
CA ALA A 350 16.59 6.20 5.54
C ALA A 350 18.06 5.94 5.13
N GLN A 351 18.35 4.69 4.73
CA GLN A 351 19.70 4.28 4.31
C GLN A 351 19.93 4.47 2.81
N THR A 352 18.88 4.55 2.01
CA THR A 352 18.95 4.74 0.56
C THR A 352 18.10 5.92 0.13
N VAL A 353 18.41 6.49 -1.06
CA VAL A 353 17.61 7.56 -1.66
C VAL A 353 16.16 7.11 -1.90
N ALA A 354 15.96 5.89 -2.38
CA ALA A 354 14.63 5.31 -2.58
C ALA A 354 13.84 5.19 -1.27
N GLN A 355 14.48 4.81 -0.16
CA GLN A 355 13.81 4.77 1.15
C GLN A 355 13.37 6.15 1.63
N ILE A 356 14.19 7.19 1.41
CA ILE A 356 13.82 8.58 1.71
C ILE A 356 12.65 9.00 0.83
N SER A 357 12.72 8.75 -0.48
CA SER A 357 11.63 9.02 -1.41
C SER A 357 10.32 8.36 -0.96
N ASN A 358 10.37 7.08 -0.57
CA ASN A 358 9.21 6.30 -0.11
C ASN A 358 8.61 6.85 1.20
N PHE A 359 9.43 7.35 2.12
CA PHE A 359 8.93 7.95 3.36
C PHE A 359 8.00 9.14 3.08
N TYR A 360 8.38 10.00 2.13
CA TYR A 360 7.58 11.17 1.79
C TYR A 360 6.42 10.85 0.86
N SER A 361 6.63 9.99 -0.15
CA SER A 361 5.62 9.72 -1.17
C SER A 361 4.35 9.10 -0.61
N GLY A 362 4.46 8.22 0.39
CA GLY A 362 3.32 7.52 0.96
C GLY A 362 2.21 8.48 1.42
N ARG A 363 2.58 9.52 2.18
CA ARG A 363 1.61 10.51 2.67
C ARG A 363 1.32 11.58 1.62
N TYR A 364 2.35 12.07 0.95
CA TYR A 364 2.20 13.15 -0.03
C TYR A 364 1.30 12.77 -1.21
N PHE A 365 1.38 11.56 -1.70
CA PHE A 365 0.51 11.06 -2.77
C PHE A 365 -0.95 10.95 -2.33
N GLY A 366 -1.17 10.69 -1.05
CA GLY A 366 -2.49 10.65 -0.45
C GLY A 366 -3.14 12.02 -0.42
N ASP A 367 -2.81 12.80 0.56
CA ASP A 367 -3.45 14.08 0.94
C ASP A 367 -2.60 15.31 0.67
N GLY A 368 -1.37 15.17 0.17
CA GLY A 368 -0.43 16.25 -0.07
C GLY A 368 0.34 16.69 1.18
N PHE A 369 0.23 15.94 2.28
CA PHE A 369 0.93 16.27 3.51
C PHE A 369 2.41 15.90 3.43
N VAL A 370 3.28 16.83 3.77
CA VAL A 370 4.73 16.63 3.87
C VAL A 370 5.09 16.33 5.32
N LYS A 371 5.27 15.05 5.64
CA LYS A 371 5.66 14.62 7.00
C LYS A 371 7.11 15.04 7.27
N ASP A 372 7.33 15.74 8.38
CA ASP A 372 8.68 16.17 8.78
C ASP A 372 9.48 14.99 9.35
N TYR A 373 10.45 14.49 8.57
CA TYR A 373 11.30 13.38 8.93
C TYR A 373 12.05 13.61 10.24
N GLU A 374 12.55 14.83 10.46
CA GLU A 374 13.37 15.18 11.62
C GLU A 374 12.56 15.24 12.93
N ARG A 375 11.24 15.44 12.83
CA ARG A 375 10.33 15.45 14.01
C ARG A 375 9.80 14.08 14.41
N VAL A 376 9.92 13.06 13.56
CA VAL A 376 9.44 11.70 13.88
C VAL A 376 10.05 11.16 15.17
N PRO A 377 11.37 11.29 15.45
CA PRO A 377 11.94 10.81 16.70
C PRO A 377 11.36 11.48 17.97
N GLU A 378 11.02 12.76 17.89
CA GLU A 378 10.35 13.46 18.99
C GLU A 378 8.91 12.94 19.16
N ALA A 379 8.17 12.79 18.08
CA ALA A 379 6.82 12.25 18.09
C ALA A 379 6.79 10.85 18.73
N ILE A 380 7.76 9.98 18.39
CA ILE A 380 7.88 8.64 18.99
C ILE A 380 8.14 8.71 20.51
N ARG A 381 9.04 9.60 20.98
CA ARG A 381 9.31 9.76 22.42
C ARG A 381 8.10 10.27 23.20
N ASN A 382 7.22 11.03 22.53
CA ASN A 382 6.03 11.61 23.13
C ASN A 382 4.80 10.69 23.08
N ILE A 383 4.93 9.45 22.59
CA ILE A 383 3.85 8.46 22.63
C ILE A 383 3.60 8.06 24.08
N THR A 384 2.32 8.02 24.48
CA THR A 384 1.89 7.61 25.81
C THR A 384 1.02 6.37 25.76
N ARG A 385 0.95 5.64 26.87
CA ARG A 385 0.07 4.48 27.05
C ARG A 385 -1.39 4.86 26.85
N GLU A 386 -1.77 6.00 27.41
CA GLU A 386 -3.14 6.53 27.35
C GLU A 386 -3.60 6.71 25.90
N ARG A 387 -2.72 7.24 25.02
CA ARG A 387 -3.03 7.38 23.59
C ARG A 387 -3.16 6.04 22.90
N MET A 388 -2.26 5.09 23.15
CA MET A 388 -2.38 3.72 22.60
C MET A 388 -3.72 3.09 22.98
N ILE A 389 -4.07 3.15 24.26
CA ILE A 389 -5.29 2.55 24.80
C ILE A 389 -6.53 3.27 24.27
N ALA A 390 -6.51 4.60 24.23
CA ALA A 390 -7.64 5.39 23.74
C ALA A 390 -7.94 5.06 22.27
N THR A 391 -6.91 5.04 21.40
CA THR A 391 -7.08 4.73 19.98
C THR A 391 -7.54 3.27 19.79
N ALA A 392 -6.96 2.30 20.53
CA ALA A 392 -7.43 0.91 20.48
C ALA A 392 -8.89 0.76 20.90
N ARG A 393 -9.33 1.48 21.95
CA ARG A 393 -10.73 1.49 22.40
C ARG A 393 -11.67 2.08 21.37
N GLU A 394 -11.26 3.07 20.58
CA GLU A 394 -12.07 3.61 19.50
C GLU A 394 -12.31 2.57 18.39
N PHE A 395 -11.30 1.81 17.99
CA PHE A 395 -11.45 0.72 17.01
C PHE A 395 -12.45 -0.34 17.50
N ILE A 396 -12.36 -0.72 18.76
CA ILE A 396 -13.32 -1.67 19.37
C ILE A 396 -14.70 -1.02 19.48
N GLY A 397 -14.79 0.21 19.97
CA GLY A 397 -16.07 0.92 20.17
C GLY A 397 -16.84 1.23 18.87
N ALA A 398 -16.14 1.29 17.73
CA ALA A 398 -16.78 1.44 16.42
C ALA A 398 -17.59 0.20 16.00
N ASP A 399 -17.37 -0.95 16.62
CA ASP A 399 -18.03 -2.25 16.33
C ASP A 399 -18.15 -2.56 14.82
N THR A 400 -17.19 -2.09 14.04
CA THR A 400 -17.13 -2.30 12.60
C THR A 400 -15.94 -3.20 12.29
N TRP A 401 -16.20 -4.49 12.13
CA TRP A 401 -15.14 -5.47 12.02
C TRP A 401 -15.58 -6.76 11.32
N VAL A 402 -14.60 -7.58 10.93
CA VAL A 402 -14.83 -8.91 10.37
C VAL A 402 -13.67 -9.84 10.69
N LEU A 403 -13.98 -11.12 10.92
CA LEU A 403 -13.02 -12.22 10.87
C LEU A 403 -13.26 -13.00 9.58
N ALA A 404 -12.21 -13.15 8.77
CA ALA A 404 -12.24 -14.02 7.61
C ALA A 404 -11.08 -15.02 7.64
N GLY A 405 -11.22 -16.13 6.93
CA GLY A 405 -10.19 -17.16 6.87
C GLY A 405 -10.16 -17.91 5.54
N VAL A 406 -9.01 -18.52 5.26
CA VAL A 406 -8.79 -19.49 4.17
C VAL A 406 -8.34 -20.81 4.79
N SER A 407 -9.11 -21.88 4.61
CA SER A 407 -8.80 -23.20 5.18
C SER A 407 -9.60 -24.30 4.52
N ALA A 408 -9.19 -25.56 4.74
CA ALA A 408 -10.00 -26.75 4.45
C ALA A 408 -11.06 -27.03 5.53
N SER A 409 -11.02 -26.35 6.69
CA SER A 409 -11.97 -26.52 7.79
C SER A 409 -13.40 -26.11 7.40
N ASP A 410 -14.31 -26.13 8.34
CA ASP A 410 -15.69 -25.70 8.16
C ASP A 410 -15.97 -24.30 8.72
N GLN A 411 -17.08 -23.71 8.28
CA GLN A 411 -17.53 -22.40 8.71
C GLN A 411 -17.78 -22.35 10.24
N LYS A 412 -18.24 -23.45 10.86
CA LYS A 412 -18.52 -23.54 12.29
C LYS A 412 -17.24 -23.32 13.12
N SER A 413 -16.12 -23.88 12.65
CA SER A 413 -14.82 -23.66 13.28
C SER A 413 -14.42 -22.19 13.30
N LEU A 414 -14.60 -21.47 12.18
CA LEU A 414 -14.34 -20.04 12.13
C LEU A 414 -15.32 -19.22 13.00
N THR A 415 -16.60 -19.58 13.02
CA THR A 415 -17.60 -18.93 13.88
C THR A 415 -17.22 -19.04 15.36
N ARG A 416 -16.76 -20.21 15.81
CA ARG A 416 -16.29 -20.40 17.20
C ARG A 416 -15.10 -19.48 17.53
N LEU A 417 -14.18 -19.25 16.60
CA LEU A 417 -13.08 -18.30 16.78
C LEU A 417 -13.59 -16.85 16.83
N ASN A 418 -14.55 -16.52 15.98
CA ASN A 418 -15.23 -15.22 15.99
C ASN A 418 -15.87 -14.93 17.34
N ASP A 419 -16.56 -15.89 17.94
CA ASP A 419 -17.24 -15.75 19.24
C ASP A 419 -16.27 -15.39 20.38
N LYS A 420 -14.98 -15.74 20.24
CA LYS A 420 -13.93 -15.35 21.19
C LYS A 420 -13.58 -13.86 21.04
N LEU A 421 -13.52 -13.36 19.81
CA LEU A 421 -13.24 -11.97 19.51
C LEU A 421 -14.44 -11.05 19.78
N GLU A 422 -15.66 -11.52 19.51
CA GLU A 422 -16.91 -10.81 19.77
C GLU A 422 -17.00 -10.28 21.22
N LYS A 423 -16.40 -10.99 22.18
CA LYS A 423 -16.36 -10.59 23.60
C LYS A 423 -15.54 -9.33 23.87
N LEU A 424 -14.77 -8.85 22.89
CA LEU A 424 -13.98 -7.62 23.01
C LEU A 424 -14.85 -6.38 22.77
N PHE A 425 -15.84 -6.52 21.93
CA PHE A 425 -16.83 -5.50 21.56
C PHE A 425 -18.02 -5.53 22.50
#